data_c295e0f1be58d0aa1a02d40e5f3c12d4
#
_entry.id   c295e0f1be58d0aa1a02d40e5f3c12d4
#
_cell.length_a   1.000
_cell.length_b   1.000
_cell.length_c   1.000
_cell.angle_alpha   90.00
_cell.angle_beta   90.00
_cell.angle_gamma   90.00
#
_symmetry.space_group_name_H-M   'P 1'
#
loop_
_entity.id
_entity.type
_entity.pdbx_description
1 polymer ?
#
loop_
_entity_poly.entity_id
_entity_poly.type
_entity_poly.pdbx_seq_one_letter_code
_entity_poly.pdbx_strand_id
1 'polypeptide(L)'
;AHHYADPMLQDLIDMLACPHCGGELRENSGALVCSRGHTSNIARQGYVSLLGRDAGTHTADSMEMVAARERFLSAGHFQPIADGIVEALSDLDVEGPVVDIGSGPGWYLARVLEAMPDRAGLALDNSKFAARKAAKCHPRAGAVVADIWDELPVMTGSAAAAINVFSPRNGIEIHRILATGGRLVVVTPGPDHLQELIGPFGMISVDSSKQQRLEKSLGEAFEMDELPEATVIQWQMELDREAVRDLVSMGPSAGRLGEEELDAAIAGLGETTPVTASVRVNSIPAD
;
A
#
# COMPACT_ATOMS: atom_id res chain seq x y z
N ALA A 1 10.62 -1.92 -32.75
CA ALA A 1 9.43 -1.70 -31.92
C ALA A 1 9.87 -0.83 -30.73
N HIS A 2 9.53 0.45 -30.74
CA HIS A 2 9.79 1.35 -29.64
C HIS A 2 8.89 0.91 -28.48
N HIS A 3 9.47 0.34 -27.43
CA HIS A 3 8.81 0.20 -26.14
C HIS A 3 8.84 1.59 -25.51
N TYR A 4 7.74 2.34 -25.67
CA TYR A 4 7.51 3.53 -24.86
C TYR A 4 7.32 3.05 -23.42
N ALA A 5 7.99 3.74 -22.46
CA ALA A 5 7.58 3.70 -21.06
C ALA A 5 6.07 3.97 -21.01
N ASP A 6 5.37 3.32 -20.09
CA ASP A 6 3.99 3.66 -19.81
C ASP A 6 3.93 5.18 -19.59
N PRO A 7 3.10 5.94 -20.31
CA PRO A 7 3.09 7.41 -20.21
C PRO A 7 3.03 7.92 -18.77
N MET A 8 2.42 7.16 -17.88
CA MET A 8 2.21 7.53 -16.49
C MET A 8 3.47 7.45 -15.62
N LEU A 9 4.32 6.43 -15.82
CA LEU A 9 5.60 6.40 -15.10
C LEU A 9 6.47 7.59 -15.51
N GLN A 10 6.32 8.06 -16.76
CA GLN A 10 7.09 9.20 -17.29
C GLN A 10 6.75 10.51 -16.57
N ASP A 11 5.48 10.73 -16.21
CA ASP A 11 5.03 11.92 -15.47
C ASP A 11 5.50 11.92 -13.99
N LEU A 12 5.95 10.76 -13.49
CA LEU A 12 6.40 10.56 -12.11
C LEU A 12 7.93 10.45 -11.97
N ILE A 13 8.68 10.45 -13.08
CA ILE A 13 10.16 10.24 -13.04
C ILE A 13 10.85 11.30 -12.19
N ASP A 14 10.43 12.53 -12.25
CA ASP A 14 11.05 13.65 -11.52
C ASP A 14 10.94 13.51 -9.99
N MET A 15 9.98 12.73 -9.51
CA MET A 15 9.87 12.40 -8.09
C MET A 15 10.64 11.15 -7.68
N LEU A 16 11.20 10.39 -8.63
CA LEU A 16 11.93 9.15 -8.34
C LEU A 16 13.42 9.43 -8.08
N ALA A 17 13.97 8.72 -7.11
CA ALA A 17 15.39 8.76 -6.76
C ALA A 17 16.09 7.45 -7.11
N CYS A 18 17.33 7.54 -7.52
CA CYS A 18 18.17 6.36 -7.76
C CYS A 18 18.42 5.61 -6.43
N PRO A 19 18.08 4.31 -6.30
CA PRO A 19 18.21 3.58 -5.04
C PRO A 19 19.68 3.33 -4.63
N HIS A 20 20.64 3.66 -5.50
CA HIS A 20 22.07 3.43 -5.25
C HIS A 20 22.83 4.72 -4.90
N CYS A 21 22.29 5.89 -5.22
CA CYS A 21 23.00 7.14 -5.01
C CYS A 21 22.10 8.34 -4.71
N GLY A 22 20.78 8.16 -4.57
CA GLY A 22 19.81 9.21 -4.31
C GLY A 22 19.63 10.25 -5.42
N GLY A 23 20.35 10.10 -6.55
CA GLY A 23 20.32 11.08 -7.63
C GLY A 23 19.09 10.96 -8.52
N GLU A 24 18.79 12.03 -9.25
CA GLU A 24 17.71 12.10 -10.23
C GLU A 24 17.81 10.98 -11.28
N LEU A 25 16.64 10.50 -11.71
CA LEU A 25 16.48 9.50 -12.75
C LEU A 25 15.94 10.16 -14.03
N ARG A 26 16.33 9.62 -15.18
CA ARG A 26 15.82 10.01 -16.49
C ARG A 26 15.52 8.78 -17.32
N GLU A 27 14.45 8.82 -18.09
CA GLU A 27 14.14 7.75 -19.05
C GLU A 27 15.13 7.77 -20.21
N ASN A 28 15.67 6.61 -20.51
CA ASN A 28 16.52 6.39 -21.68
C ASN A 28 16.28 4.99 -22.26
N SER A 29 15.62 4.93 -23.41
CA SER A 29 15.42 3.71 -24.19
C SER A 29 14.79 2.55 -23.41
N GLY A 30 13.77 2.85 -22.58
CA GLY A 30 13.04 1.85 -21.81
C GLY A 30 13.69 1.51 -20.45
N ALA A 31 14.59 2.37 -19.98
CA ALA A 31 15.22 2.25 -18.68
C ALA A 31 15.26 3.61 -17.97
N LEU A 32 15.28 3.59 -16.63
CA LEU A 32 15.62 4.76 -15.82
C LEU A 32 17.12 4.76 -15.55
N VAL A 33 17.78 5.89 -15.81
CA VAL A 33 19.24 6.04 -15.67
C VAL A 33 19.55 7.30 -14.86
N CYS A 34 20.45 7.21 -13.88
CA CYS A 34 20.96 8.37 -13.14
C CYS A 34 22.26 8.91 -13.73
N SER A 35 22.68 10.10 -13.31
CA SER A 35 23.92 10.74 -13.76
C SER A 35 25.19 9.95 -13.46
N ARG A 36 25.14 9.02 -12.48
CA ARG A 36 26.26 8.11 -12.14
C ARG A 36 26.23 6.80 -12.93
N GLY A 37 25.28 6.63 -13.87
CA GLY A 37 25.19 5.46 -14.76
C GLY A 37 24.49 4.24 -14.15
N HIS A 38 23.88 4.34 -12.96
CA HIS A 38 23.01 3.26 -12.48
C HIS A 38 21.76 3.20 -13.35
N THR A 39 21.38 1.98 -13.71
CA THR A 39 20.31 1.75 -14.68
C THR A 39 19.31 0.74 -14.16
N SER A 40 18.02 1.02 -14.28
CA SER A 40 16.91 0.15 -13.95
C SER A 40 15.94 0.03 -15.12
N ASN A 41 15.81 -1.18 -15.67
CA ASN A 41 14.94 -1.42 -16.82
C ASN A 41 13.47 -1.32 -16.44
N ILE A 42 12.69 -0.64 -17.28
CA ILE A 42 11.24 -0.62 -17.15
C ILE A 42 10.69 -1.95 -17.69
N ALA A 43 9.94 -2.66 -16.86
CA ALA A 43 9.34 -3.91 -17.25
C ALA A 43 8.26 -3.69 -18.32
N ARG A 44 8.07 -4.69 -19.21
CA ARG A 44 7.01 -4.63 -20.23
C ARG A 44 5.61 -4.43 -19.68
N GLN A 45 5.42 -4.70 -18.38
CA GLN A 45 4.17 -4.53 -17.66
C GLN A 45 3.95 -3.09 -17.14
N GLY A 46 4.92 -2.18 -17.33
CA GLY A 46 4.81 -0.77 -16.96
C GLY A 46 5.40 -0.41 -15.60
N TYR A 47 5.92 -1.36 -14.81
CA TYR A 47 6.60 -1.05 -13.54
C TYR A 47 8.13 -1.01 -13.69
N VAL A 48 8.82 -0.39 -12.76
CA VAL A 48 10.28 -0.43 -12.63
C VAL A 48 10.68 -0.98 -11.26
N SER A 49 11.82 -1.69 -11.19
CA SER A 49 12.40 -2.12 -9.92
C SER A 49 13.50 -1.14 -9.50
N LEU A 50 13.29 -0.49 -8.37
CA LEU A 50 14.23 0.43 -7.71
C LEU A 50 14.61 -0.12 -6.33
N LEU A 51 14.92 -1.43 -6.26
CA LEU A 51 15.44 -2.06 -5.05
C LEU A 51 16.88 -1.62 -4.79
N GLY A 52 17.19 -1.28 -3.53
CA GLY A 52 18.53 -1.00 -3.07
C GLY A 52 19.45 -2.23 -3.11
N ARG A 53 20.74 -2.06 -2.75
CA ARG A 53 21.74 -3.15 -2.78
C ARG A 53 21.46 -4.24 -1.76
N ASP A 54 20.89 -3.88 -0.63
CA ASP A 54 20.61 -4.76 0.50
C ASP A 54 19.15 -5.25 0.53
N ALA A 55 18.38 -4.91 -0.52
CA ALA A 55 17.00 -5.31 -0.65
C ALA A 55 16.86 -6.82 -0.87
N GLY A 56 15.88 -7.42 -0.20
CA GLY A 56 15.55 -8.84 -0.39
C GLY A 56 15.56 -9.67 0.90
N THR A 57 15.73 -9.05 2.07
CA THR A 57 15.61 -9.73 3.37
C THR A 57 14.15 -9.88 3.83
N HIS A 58 13.24 -9.08 3.28
CA HIS A 58 11.83 -9.10 3.66
C HIS A 58 11.00 -9.95 2.70
N THR A 59 10.10 -10.75 3.26
CA THR A 59 9.21 -11.61 2.49
C THR A 59 8.19 -10.76 1.73
N ALA A 60 8.20 -10.87 0.40
CA ALA A 60 7.22 -10.22 -0.47
C ALA A 60 5.98 -11.11 -0.66
N ASP A 61 4.84 -10.50 -0.92
CA ASP A 61 3.60 -11.22 -1.25
C ASP A 61 3.78 -12.10 -2.49
N SER A 62 3.27 -13.32 -2.43
CA SER A 62 3.24 -14.25 -3.56
C SER A 62 2.22 -13.82 -4.62
N MET A 63 2.29 -14.45 -5.79
CA MET A 63 1.32 -14.22 -6.85
C MET A 63 -0.11 -14.57 -6.41
N GLU A 64 -0.26 -15.66 -5.64
CA GLU A 64 -1.54 -16.14 -5.11
C GLU A 64 -2.12 -15.17 -4.08
N MET A 65 -1.29 -14.65 -3.16
CA MET A 65 -1.70 -13.63 -2.18
C MET A 65 -2.19 -12.36 -2.87
N VAL A 66 -1.45 -11.87 -3.87
CA VAL A 66 -1.82 -10.68 -4.64
C VAL A 66 -3.12 -10.92 -5.41
N ALA A 67 -3.31 -12.10 -6.01
CA ALA A 67 -4.53 -12.43 -6.75
C ALA A 67 -5.76 -12.53 -5.82
N ALA A 68 -5.63 -13.14 -4.65
CA ALA A 68 -6.68 -13.20 -3.64
C ALA A 68 -7.07 -11.78 -3.17
N ARG A 69 -6.08 -10.94 -2.90
CA ARG A 69 -6.30 -9.53 -2.51
C ARG A 69 -7.04 -8.74 -3.60
N GLU A 70 -6.63 -8.90 -4.85
CA GLU A 70 -7.29 -8.24 -5.98
C GLU A 70 -8.76 -8.64 -6.08
N ARG A 71 -9.09 -9.94 -5.97
CA ARG A 71 -10.48 -10.42 -6.02
C ARG A 71 -11.31 -9.85 -4.86
N PHE A 72 -10.80 -9.98 -3.64
CA PHE A 72 -11.50 -9.51 -2.44
C PHE A 72 -11.76 -8.00 -2.46
N LEU A 73 -10.75 -7.20 -2.80
CA LEU A 73 -10.89 -5.74 -2.87
C LEU A 73 -11.81 -5.32 -4.03
N SER A 74 -11.71 -5.98 -5.19
CA SER A 74 -12.56 -5.67 -6.36
C SER A 74 -14.03 -6.02 -6.13
N ALA A 75 -14.33 -6.95 -5.22
CA ALA A 75 -15.71 -7.22 -4.77
C ALA A 75 -16.30 -6.11 -3.89
N GLY A 76 -15.49 -5.12 -3.47
CA GLY A 76 -15.93 -3.94 -2.74
C GLY A 76 -16.10 -4.14 -1.24
N HIS A 77 -15.70 -5.28 -0.68
CA HIS A 77 -15.86 -5.56 0.75
C HIS A 77 -15.16 -4.54 1.66
N PHE A 78 -14.08 -3.91 1.19
CA PHE A 78 -13.32 -2.88 1.89
C PHE A 78 -13.52 -1.46 1.33
N GLN A 79 -14.62 -1.23 0.59
CA GLN A 79 -14.96 0.11 0.11
C GLN A 79 -14.99 1.17 1.21
N PRO A 80 -15.53 0.93 2.42
CA PRO A 80 -15.51 1.92 3.49
C PRO A 80 -14.11 2.40 3.91
N ILE A 81 -13.07 1.58 3.72
CA ILE A 81 -11.68 2.01 3.94
C ILE A 81 -11.26 3.04 2.89
N ALA A 82 -11.54 2.76 1.62
CA ALA A 82 -11.21 3.69 0.54
C ALA A 82 -11.94 5.03 0.70
N ASP A 83 -13.21 4.99 1.09
CA ASP A 83 -14.01 6.18 1.36
C ASP A 83 -13.42 7.00 2.52
N GLY A 84 -12.98 6.33 3.60
CA GLY A 84 -12.32 6.98 4.73
C GLY A 84 -10.96 7.60 4.38
N ILE A 85 -10.20 6.99 3.47
CA ILE A 85 -8.94 7.56 2.96
C ILE A 85 -9.25 8.81 2.12
N VAL A 86 -10.23 8.73 1.22
CA VAL A 86 -10.63 9.87 0.38
C VAL A 86 -11.11 11.04 1.24
N GLU A 87 -11.93 10.77 2.27
CA GLU A 87 -12.39 11.80 3.21
C GLU A 87 -11.20 12.44 3.95
N ALA A 88 -10.25 11.64 4.42
CA ALA A 88 -9.05 12.12 5.09
C ALA A 88 -8.12 12.98 4.20
N LEU A 89 -8.28 12.91 2.88
CA LEU A 89 -7.53 13.71 1.89
C LEU A 89 -8.38 14.83 1.25
N SER A 90 -9.65 14.98 1.62
CA SER A 90 -10.60 15.86 0.93
C SER A 90 -10.26 17.35 1.00
N ASP A 91 -9.58 17.77 2.08
CA ASP A 91 -9.14 19.15 2.34
C ASP A 91 -7.65 19.38 2.02
N LEU A 92 -6.99 18.42 1.34
CA LEU A 92 -5.56 18.53 0.99
C LEU A 92 -5.34 19.56 -0.11
N ASP A 93 -4.72 20.69 0.23
CA ASP A 93 -4.47 21.84 -0.67
C ASP A 93 -3.06 21.85 -1.28
N VAL A 94 -2.18 20.93 -0.88
CA VAL A 94 -0.81 20.82 -1.40
C VAL A 94 -0.83 20.11 -2.75
N GLU A 95 -0.21 20.72 -3.77
CA GLU A 95 -0.07 20.10 -5.08
C GLU A 95 0.94 18.95 -5.07
N GLY A 96 0.77 17.99 -5.94
CA GLY A 96 1.68 16.87 -6.12
C GLY A 96 0.98 15.50 -6.14
N PRO A 97 1.76 14.44 -6.39
CA PRO A 97 1.25 13.08 -6.47
C PRO A 97 0.94 12.48 -5.09
N VAL A 98 0.11 11.43 -5.11
CA VAL A 98 -0.16 10.56 -3.96
C VAL A 98 0.73 9.33 -4.05
N VAL A 99 1.42 8.97 -2.96
CA VAL A 99 2.26 7.77 -2.88
C VAL A 99 1.54 6.72 -2.02
N ASP A 100 1.32 5.53 -2.57
CA ASP A 100 0.75 4.38 -1.85
C ASP A 100 1.88 3.43 -1.43
N ILE A 101 2.13 3.32 -0.12
CA ILE A 101 3.27 2.61 0.45
C ILE A 101 2.83 1.22 0.93
N GLY A 102 3.32 0.18 0.25
CA GLY A 102 2.82 -1.18 0.38
C GLY A 102 1.47 -1.35 -0.34
N SER A 103 1.43 -0.85 -1.57
CA SER A 103 0.21 -0.66 -2.37
C SER A 103 -0.53 -1.95 -2.73
N GLY A 104 0.12 -3.12 -2.61
CA GLY A 104 -0.45 -4.34 -3.14
C GLY A 104 -0.82 -4.18 -4.62
N PRO A 105 -2.03 -4.58 -5.05
CA PRO A 105 -2.48 -4.43 -6.44
C PRO A 105 -2.83 -2.98 -6.84
N GLY A 106 -2.68 -1.98 -5.95
CA GLY A 106 -2.96 -0.57 -6.21
C GLY A 106 -4.44 -0.18 -6.11
N TRP A 107 -5.27 -1.01 -5.50
CA TRP A 107 -6.71 -0.79 -5.46
C TRP A 107 -7.10 0.47 -4.69
N TYR A 108 -6.49 0.73 -3.52
CA TYR A 108 -6.74 1.95 -2.74
C TYR A 108 -6.26 3.19 -3.48
N LEU A 109 -5.06 3.13 -4.08
CA LEU A 109 -4.55 4.23 -4.90
C LEU A 109 -5.50 4.56 -6.04
N ALA A 110 -6.04 3.55 -6.74
CA ALA A 110 -7.01 3.77 -7.82
C ALA A 110 -8.26 4.52 -7.32
N ARG A 111 -8.83 4.16 -6.16
CA ARG A 111 -10.00 4.85 -5.57
C ARG A 111 -9.68 6.30 -5.21
N VAL A 112 -8.50 6.54 -4.62
CA VAL A 112 -8.05 7.91 -4.34
C VAL A 112 -7.91 8.74 -5.61
N LEU A 113 -7.30 8.18 -6.66
CA LEU A 113 -7.12 8.89 -7.93
C LEU A 113 -8.46 9.14 -8.66
N GLU A 114 -9.45 8.26 -8.54
CA GLU A 114 -10.81 8.50 -9.04
C GLU A 114 -11.47 9.71 -8.36
N ALA A 115 -11.27 9.85 -7.04
CA ALA A 115 -11.81 10.98 -6.27
C ALA A 115 -11.01 12.29 -6.45
N MET A 116 -9.74 12.20 -6.85
CA MET A 116 -8.82 13.33 -7.01
C MET A 116 -8.32 13.43 -8.46
N PRO A 117 -9.13 13.97 -9.40
CA PRO A 117 -8.87 13.87 -10.84
C PRO A 117 -7.60 14.58 -11.32
N ASP A 118 -7.13 15.57 -10.59
CA ASP A 118 -5.96 16.38 -10.94
C ASP A 118 -4.63 15.80 -10.41
N ARG A 119 -4.67 14.64 -9.73
CA ARG A 119 -3.48 14.04 -9.13
C ARG A 119 -3.02 12.78 -9.88
N ALA A 120 -1.70 12.63 -9.92
CA ALA A 120 -1.05 11.36 -10.28
C ALA A 120 -0.77 10.54 -9.02
N GLY A 121 -0.50 9.25 -9.17
CA GLY A 121 -0.21 8.35 -8.06
C GLY A 121 1.00 7.45 -8.31
N LEU A 122 1.76 7.18 -7.26
CA LEU A 122 2.89 6.27 -7.28
C LEU A 122 2.63 5.10 -6.32
N ALA A 123 2.56 3.89 -6.85
CA ALA A 123 2.45 2.66 -6.08
C ALA A 123 3.83 2.11 -5.75
N LEU A 124 4.14 1.92 -4.47
CA LEU A 124 5.36 1.28 -3.98
C LEU A 124 5.03 -0.05 -3.32
N ASP A 125 5.67 -1.13 -3.73
CA ASP A 125 5.52 -2.45 -3.10
C ASP A 125 6.79 -3.28 -3.30
N ASN A 126 7.12 -4.19 -2.37
CA ASN A 126 8.28 -5.07 -2.50
C ASN A 126 7.99 -6.31 -3.36
N SER A 127 6.72 -6.58 -3.68
CA SER A 127 6.29 -7.67 -4.55
C SER A 127 6.21 -7.22 -6.01
N LYS A 128 7.01 -7.85 -6.88
CA LYS A 128 6.89 -7.66 -8.33
C LYS A 128 5.52 -8.06 -8.88
N PHE A 129 4.83 -8.97 -8.20
CA PHE A 129 3.47 -9.39 -8.59
C PHE A 129 2.46 -8.30 -8.28
N ALA A 130 2.61 -7.63 -7.13
CA ALA A 130 1.83 -6.46 -6.76
C ALA A 130 2.09 -5.29 -7.70
N ALA A 131 3.35 -4.91 -7.91
CA ALA A 131 3.73 -3.81 -8.81
C ALA A 131 3.22 -4.01 -10.24
N ARG A 132 3.22 -5.26 -10.74
CA ARG A 132 2.65 -5.60 -12.06
C ARG A 132 1.15 -5.31 -12.16
N LYS A 133 0.40 -5.47 -11.07
CA LYS A 133 -1.03 -5.15 -11.00
C LYS A 133 -1.23 -3.66 -10.81
N ALA A 134 -0.50 -3.07 -9.89
CA ALA A 134 -0.55 -1.64 -9.57
C ALA A 134 -0.23 -0.75 -10.77
N ALA A 135 0.71 -1.16 -11.66
CA ALA A 135 1.01 -0.46 -12.90
C ALA A 135 -0.19 -0.35 -13.88
N LYS A 136 -1.30 -1.04 -13.59
CA LYS A 136 -2.52 -1.05 -14.41
C LYS A 136 -3.75 -0.67 -13.62
N CYS A 137 -3.60 -0.29 -12.36
CA CYS A 137 -4.74 -0.04 -11.47
C CYS A 137 -5.53 1.21 -11.88
N HIS A 138 -4.82 2.20 -12.44
CA HIS A 138 -5.43 3.47 -12.87
C HIS A 138 -4.57 4.13 -13.97
N PRO A 139 -5.17 4.88 -14.96
CA PRO A 139 -4.41 5.57 -16.03
C PRO A 139 -3.42 6.63 -15.53
N ARG A 140 -3.54 7.11 -14.30
CA ARG A 140 -2.66 8.10 -13.68
C ARG A 140 -1.80 7.50 -12.55
N ALA A 141 -1.60 6.18 -12.54
CA ALA A 141 -0.79 5.48 -11.56
C ALA A 141 0.47 4.88 -12.19
N GLY A 142 1.65 5.20 -11.66
CA GLY A 142 2.90 4.49 -11.90
C GLY A 142 3.19 3.49 -10.77
N ALA A 143 4.02 2.47 -11.05
CA ALA A 143 4.37 1.47 -10.05
C ALA A 143 5.87 1.19 -9.98
N VAL A 144 6.37 1.04 -8.77
CA VAL A 144 7.79 0.80 -8.47
C VAL A 144 7.91 -0.36 -7.47
N VAL A 145 8.79 -1.31 -7.77
CA VAL A 145 9.21 -2.30 -6.78
C VAL A 145 10.28 -1.68 -5.90
N ALA A 146 9.97 -1.54 -4.61
CA ALA A 146 10.86 -0.95 -3.61
C ALA A 146 10.71 -1.68 -2.27
N ASP A 147 11.79 -1.73 -1.47
CA ASP A 147 11.70 -2.16 -0.09
C ASP A 147 11.26 -0.98 0.78
N ILE A 148 10.09 -1.10 1.40
CA ILE A 148 9.49 -0.01 2.20
C ILE A 148 10.11 0.15 3.59
N TRP A 149 11.01 -0.76 3.99
CA TRP A 149 11.81 -0.64 5.21
C TRP A 149 13.10 0.15 5.00
N ASP A 150 13.59 0.20 3.76
CA ASP A 150 14.78 0.92 3.36
C ASP A 150 14.47 2.40 3.04
N GLU A 151 15.48 3.09 2.52
CA GLU A 151 15.32 4.42 1.92
C GLU A 151 14.39 4.31 0.69
N LEU A 152 13.28 5.03 0.72
CA LEU A 152 12.33 5.03 -0.38
C LEU A 152 12.93 5.70 -1.63
N PRO A 153 12.80 5.10 -2.82
CA PRO A 153 13.34 5.67 -4.06
C PRO A 153 12.48 6.85 -4.58
N VAL A 154 12.21 7.79 -3.68
CA VAL A 154 11.38 8.98 -3.90
C VAL A 154 12.13 10.19 -3.38
N MET A 155 12.10 11.27 -4.16
CA MET A 155 12.76 12.53 -3.81
C MET A 155 12.13 13.17 -2.57
N THR A 156 12.95 13.85 -1.77
CA THR A 156 12.50 14.59 -0.58
C THR A 156 11.47 15.64 -0.95
N GLY A 157 10.37 15.71 -0.20
CA GLY A 157 9.35 16.75 -0.35
C GLY A 157 8.58 16.71 -1.67
N SER A 158 8.53 15.57 -2.36
CA SER A 158 7.93 15.45 -3.70
C SER A 158 6.50 14.92 -3.72
N ALA A 159 5.99 14.39 -2.60
CA ALA A 159 4.65 13.83 -2.50
C ALA A 159 3.71 14.76 -1.73
N ALA A 160 2.53 15.04 -2.27
CA ALA A 160 1.49 15.79 -1.57
C ALA A 160 0.83 14.94 -0.48
N ALA A 161 0.68 13.64 -0.73
CA ALA A 161 0.16 12.70 0.25
C ALA A 161 0.86 11.34 0.17
N ALA A 162 0.87 10.63 1.29
CA ALA A 162 1.20 9.23 1.36
C ALA A 162 0.02 8.47 1.98
N ILE A 163 -0.31 7.30 1.46
CA ILE A 163 -1.25 6.36 2.06
C ILE A 163 -0.53 5.07 2.43
N ASN A 164 -0.92 4.45 3.55
CA ASN A 164 -0.34 3.20 4.01
C ASN A 164 -1.44 2.37 4.67
N VAL A 165 -1.89 1.33 3.99
CA VAL A 165 -3.03 0.50 4.40
C VAL A 165 -2.55 -0.90 4.78
N PHE A 166 -2.66 -1.26 6.05
CA PHE A 166 -2.26 -2.58 6.59
C PHE A 166 -0.83 -3.02 6.24
N SER A 167 0.03 -2.06 5.94
CA SER A 167 1.38 -2.30 5.45
C SER A 167 2.42 -1.88 6.50
N PRO A 168 3.62 -2.48 6.48
CA PRO A 168 4.76 -1.95 7.20
C PRO A 168 5.07 -0.52 6.78
N ARG A 169 5.81 0.22 7.62
CA ARG A 169 6.13 1.62 7.35
C ARG A 169 7.45 2.05 8.01
N ASN A 170 8.17 2.88 7.30
CA ASN A 170 9.30 3.64 7.80
C ASN A 170 8.86 5.11 7.94
N GLY A 171 8.49 5.53 9.16
CA GLY A 171 7.92 6.86 9.41
C GLY A 171 8.85 7.99 8.98
N ILE A 172 10.16 7.86 9.21
CA ILE A 172 11.17 8.84 8.84
C ILE A 172 11.20 9.05 7.31
N GLU A 173 11.19 7.97 6.56
CA GLU A 173 11.19 8.03 5.10
C GLU A 173 9.88 8.57 4.53
N ILE A 174 8.74 8.19 5.15
CA ILE A 174 7.44 8.73 4.77
C ILE A 174 7.39 10.25 5.01
N HIS A 175 7.88 10.72 6.16
CA HIS A 175 7.97 12.15 6.45
C HIS A 175 8.90 12.86 5.45
N ARG A 176 10.07 12.29 5.15
CA ARG A 176 11.03 12.82 4.19
C ARG A 176 10.44 13.07 2.79
N ILE A 177 9.64 12.14 2.28
CA ILE A 177 9.09 12.26 0.91
C ILE A 177 7.90 13.22 0.82
N LEU A 178 7.23 13.52 1.93
CA LEU A 178 6.10 14.45 1.96
C LEU A 178 6.56 15.90 1.78
N ALA A 179 5.82 16.64 0.99
CA ALA A 179 5.96 18.10 0.88
C ALA A 179 5.47 18.76 2.17
N THR A 180 5.98 19.96 2.47
CA THR A 180 5.47 20.79 3.57
C THR A 180 3.97 21.04 3.40
N GLY A 181 3.19 20.79 4.46
CA GLY A 181 1.73 20.79 4.42
C GLY A 181 1.09 19.55 3.78
N GLY A 182 1.92 18.58 3.37
CA GLY A 182 1.45 17.28 2.89
C GLY A 182 0.81 16.43 3.99
N ARG A 183 0.36 15.23 3.64
CA ARG A 183 -0.40 14.40 4.57
C ARG A 183 -0.08 12.92 4.44
N LEU A 184 0.10 12.26 5.58
CA LEU A 184 0.11 10.80 5.67
C LEU A 184 -1.26 10.30 6.16
N VAL A 185 -1.87 9.37 5.43
CA VAL A 185 -3.06 8.63 5.88
C VAL A 185 -2.66 7.18 6.16
N VAL A 186 -2.78 6.77 7.42
CA VAL A 186 -2.46 5.41 7.87
C VAL A 186 -3.73 4.68 8.26
N VAL A 187 -3.93 3.49 7.70
CA VAL A 187 -5.03 2.60 8.08
C VAL A 187 -4.48 1.39 8.81
N THR A 188 -4.97 1.20 10.03
CA THR A 188 -4.61 0.04 10.88
C THR A 188 -5.86 -0.71 11.31
N PRO A 189 -5.77 -2.02 11.62
CA PRO A 189 -6.91 -2.76 12.12
C PRO A 189 -7.33 -2.25 13.50
N GLY A 190 -8.64 -2.11 13.70
CA GLY A 190 -9.25 -1.88 15.01
C GLY A 190 -9.33 -3.16 15.84
N PRO A 191 -9.71 -3.06 17.14
CA PRO A 191 -9.70 -4.21 18.06
C PRO A 191 -10.53 -5.40 17.58
N ASP A 192 -11.68 -5.14 16.97
CA ASP A 192 -12.65 -6.17 16.55
C ASP A 192 -12.50 -6.59 15.08
N HIS A 193 -11.40 -6.14 14.44
CA HIS A 193 -11.18 -6.42 13.02
C HIS A 193 -11.05 -7.91 12.75
N LEU A 194 -11.99 -8.47 11.96
CA LEU A 194 -12.05 -9.87 11.54
C LEU A 194 -12.07 -10.88 12.70
N GLN A 195 -12.59 -10.49 13.86
CA GLN A 195 -12.56 -11.30 15.08
C GLN A 195 -13.21 -12.68 14.91
N GLU A 196 -14.23 -12.81 14.06
CA GLU A 196 -14.95 -14.05 13.78
C GLU A 196 -14.06 -15.07 13.07
N LEU A 197 -13.03 -14.62 12.37
CA LEU A 197 -12.11 -15.48 11.60
C LEU A 197 -10.84 -15.85 12.38
N ILE A 198 -10.55 -15.18 13.50
CA ILE A 198 -9.31 -15.41 14.27
C ILE A 198 -9.21 -16.86 14.73
N GLY A 199 -10.24 -17.38 15.41
CA GLY A 199 -10.27 -18.75 15.92
C GLY A 199 -10.25 -19.81 14.82
N PRO A 200 -11.23 -19.80 13.91
CA PRO A 200 -11.36 -20.83 12.87
C PRO A 200 -10.19 -20.90 11.89
N PHE A 201 -9.54 -19.76 11.61
CA PHE A 201 -8.47 -19.67 10.60
C PHE A 201 -7.09 -19.37 11.18
N GLY A 202 -6.93 -19.36 12.51
CA GLY A 202 -5.64 -19.05 13.15
C GLY A 202 -5.09 -17.68 12.77
N MET A 203 -5.96 -16.72 12.47
CA MET A 203 -5.52 -15.37 12.06
C MET A 203 -4.86 -14.63 13.23
N ILE A 204 -4.03 -13.65 12.88
CA ILE A 204 -3.34 -12.82 13.88
C ILE A 204 -4.36 -11.87 14.52
N SER A 205 -4.47 -11.90 15.84
CA SER A 205 -5.26 -10.93 16.58
C SER A 205 -4.58 -9.57 16.63
N VAL A 206 -5.38 -8.52 16.78
CA VAL A 206 -4.86 -7.15 16.96
C VAL A 206 -4.21 -7.01 18.32
N ASP A 207 -2.94 -6.61 18.35
CA ASP A 207 -2.15 -6.38 19.55
C ASP A 207 -2.10 -4.88 19.86
N SER A 208 -2.74 -4.47 20.96
CA SER A 208 -2.79 -3.07 21.41
C SER A 208 -1.40 -2.50 21.72
N SER A 209 -0.46 -3.34 22.20
CA SER A 209 0.90 -2.90 22.47
C SER A 209 1.68 -2.58 21.18
N LYS A 210 1.36 -3.31 20.10
CA LYS A 210 1.92 -3.04 18.77
C LYS A 210 1.37 -1.72 18.21
N GLN A 211 0.10 -1.44 18.44
CA GLN A 211 -0.54 -0.19 18.04
C GLN A 211 0.12 1.02 18.75
N GLN A 212 0.30 0.96 20.05
CA GLN A 212 0.95 2.03 20.82
C GLN A 212 2.40 2.28 20.36
N ARG A 213 3.18 1.22 20.12
CA ARG A 213 4.56 1.36 19.60
C ARG A 213 4.57 2.03 18.23
N LEU A 214 3.60 1.73 17.41
CA LEU A 214 3.44 2.32 16.09
C LEU A 214 3.11 3.80 16.17
N GLU A 215 2.13 4.18 17.00
CA GLU A 215 1.75 5.58 17.22
C GLU A 215 2.93 6.38 17.75
N LYS A 216 3.68 5.83 18.72
CA LYS A 216 4.90 6.45 19.21
C LYS A 216 5.95 6.66 18.12
N SER A 217 6.22 5.63 17.31
CA SER A 217 7.20 5.71 16.21
C SER A 217 6.82 6.73 15.15
N LEU A 218 5.54 6.86 14.83
CA LEU A 218 5.05 7.90 13.92
C LEU A 218 5.12 9.29 14.55
N GLY A 219 4.74 9.45 15.82
CA GLY A 219 4.89 10.71 16.55
C GLY A 219 6.34 11.21 16.54
N GLU A 220 7.29 10.32 16.84
CA GLU A 220 8.72 10.64 16.77
C GLU A 220 9.17 11.06 15.35
N ALA A 221 8.69 10.37 14.30
CA ALA A 221 9.06 10.65 12.91
C ALA A 221 8.46 11.96 12.37
N PHE A 222 7.28 12.34 12.86
CA PHE A 222 6.56 13.56 12.47
C PHE A 222 6.72 14.69 13.49
N GLU A 223 7.62 14.54 14.46
CA GLU A 223 7.92 15.53 15.50
C GLU A 223 6.68 15.97 16.30
N MET A 224 5.75 15.05 16.52
CA MET A 224 4.50 15.27 17.24
C MET A 224 4.52 14.60 18.63
N ASP A 225 4.16 15.31 19.68
CA ASP A 225 3.98 14.73 21.02
C ASP A 225 2.81 13.73 21.05
N GLU A 226 1.73 14.05 20.35
CA GLU A 226 0.55 13.20 20.19
C GLU A 226 0.07 13.24 18.74
N LEU A 227 -0.21 12.05 18.17
CA LEU A 227 -0.81 11.96 16.86
C LEU A 227 -2.28 12.42 16.89
N PRO A 228 -2.80 12.97 15.78
CA PRO A 228 -4.22 13.24 15.65
C PRO A 228 -5.08 12.02 15.97
N GLU A 229 -6.25 12.25 16.56
CA GLU A 229 -7.19 11.18 16.89
C GLU A 229 -7.61 10.44 15.61
N ALA A 230 -7.57 9.09 15.67
CA ALA A 230 -7.96 8.26 14.54
C ALA A 230 -9.48 8.23 14.38
N THR A 231 -9.97 8.38 13.16
CA THR A 231 -11.35 8.05 12.83
C THR A 231 -11.52 6.53 12.82
N VAL A 232 -12.48 6.03 13.60
CA VAL A 232 -12.82 4.60 13.63
C VAL A 232 -13.95 4.33 12.66
N ILE A 233 -13.74 3.38 11.75
CA ILE A 233 -14.75 2.92 10.80
C ILE A 233 -15.01 1.44 11.06
N GLN A 234 -16.28 1.09 11.30
CA GLN A 234 -16.68 -0.30 11.55
C GLN A 234 -17.93 -0.64 10.76
N TRP A 235 -17.92 -1.82 10.13
CA TRP A 235 -19.07 -2.34 9.38
C TRP A 235 -19.12 -3.85 9.39
N GLN A 236 -20.29 -4.41 9.02
CA GLN A 236 -20.47 -5.84 8.84
C GLN A 236 -20.39 -6.19 7.36
N MET A 237 -19.72 -7.30 7.08
CA MET A 237 -19.65 -7.91 5.75
C MET A 237 -20.33 -9.27 5.81
N GLU A 238 -21.20 -9.56 4.82
CA GLU A 238 -21.74 -10.90 4.59
C GLU A 238 -20.88 -11.55 3.50
N LEU A 239 -19.95 -12.42 3.92
CA LEU A 239 -18.98 -13.04 3.03
C LEU A 239 -19.41 -14.47 2.68
N ASP A 240 -19.40 -14.81 1.40
CA ASP A 240 -19.48 -16.18 0.96
C ASP A 240 -18.16 -16.94 1.22
N ARG A 241 -18.14 -18.22 0.95
CA ARG A 241 -16.96 -19.07 1.19
C ARG A 241 -15.74 -18.67 0.38
N GLU A 242 -15.93 -18.15 -0.84
CA GLU A 242 -14.84 -17.70 -1.71
C GLU A 242 -14.24 -16.40 -1.17
N ALA A 243 -15.06 -15.45 -0.79
CA ALA A 243 -14.62 -14.20 -0.18
C ALA A 243 -13.87 -14.42 1.15
N VAL A 244 -14.33 -15.36 2.01
CA VAL A 244 -13.59 -15.73 3.23
C VAL A 244 -12.24 -16.35 2.88
N ARG A 245 -12.19 -17.24 1.88
CA ARG A 245 -10.93 -17.83 1.41
C ARG A 245 -9.96 -16.76 0.94
N ASP A 246 -10.41 -15.83 0.11
CA ASP A 246 -9.59 -14.74 -0.40
C ASP A 246 -9.08 -13.84 0.73
N LEU A 247 -9.95 -13.49 1.68
CA LEU A 247 -9.59 -12.67 2.84
C LEU A 247 -8.51 -13.31 3.71
N VAL A 248 -8.62 -14.61 3.99
CA VAL A 248 -7.61 -15.36 4.76
C VAL A 248 -6.30 -15.49 3.96
N SER A 249 -6.40 -15.79 2.67
CA SER A 249 -5.23 -16.04 1.81
C SER A 249 -4.46 -14.78 1.41
N MET A 250 -5.06 -13.59 1.47
CA MET A 250 -4.40 -12.33 1.11
C MET A 250 -3.60 -11.69 2.24
N GLY A 251 -3.79 -12.16 3.47
CA GLY A 251 -3.25 -11.51 4.67
C GLY A 251 -1.95 -12.14 5.18
N PRO A 252 -1.34 -11.56 6.23
CA PRO A 252 -0.10 -12.06 6.83
C PRO A 252 -0.27 -13.44 7.51
N SER A 253 -1.49 -13.91 7.66
CA SER A 253 -1.82 -15.27 8.14
C SER A 253 -1.87 -16.30 7.01
N ALA A 254 -1.71 -15.89 5.75
CA ALA A 254 -1.64 -16.80 4.61
C ALA A 254 -0.53 -17.85 4.83
N GLY A 255 -0.88 -19.12 4.62
CA GLY A 255 0.06 -20.23 4.83
C GLY A 255 0.24 -20.68 6.29
N ARG A 256 -0.48 -20.13 7.27
CA ARG A 256 -0.51 -20.67 8.63
C ARG A 256 -1.28 -21.98 8.73
N LEU A 257 -2.34 -22.11 7.96
CA LEU A 257 -3.05 -23.37 7.74
C LEU A 257 -2.51 -24.03 6.48
N GLY A 258 -2.39 -25.36 6.51
CA GLY A 258 -2.20 -26.13 5.29
C GLY A 258 -3.43 -26.04 4.39
N GLU A 259 -3.28 -26.35 3.10
CA GLU A 259 -4.37 -26.24 2.12
C GLU A 259 -5.58 -27.09 2.52
N GLU A 260 -5.33 -28.32 3.00
CA GLU A 260 -6.38 -29.24 3.49
C GLU A 260 -7.11 -28.70 4.75
N GLU A 261 -6.38 -28.06 5.66
CA GLU A 261 -6.95 -27.45 6.87
C GLU A 261 -7.80 -26.22 6.52
N LEU A 262 -7.32 -25.39 5.59
CA LEU A 262 -8.06 -24.25 5.06
C LEU A 262 -9.35 -24.71 4.37
N ASP A 263 -9.27 -25.72 3.53
CA ASP A 263 -10.44 -26.31 2.85
C ASP A 263 -11.48 -26.85 3.83
N ALA A 264 -11.03 -27.56 4.86
CA ALA A 264 -11.91 -28.09 5.90
C ALA A 264 -12.59 -26.96 6.71
N ALA A 265 -11.83 -25.89 7.07
CA ALA A 265 -12.36 -24.74 7.78
C ALA A 265 -13.42 -24.00 6.93
N ILE A 266 -13.14 -23.77 5.64
CA ILE A 266 -14.08 -23.15 4.70
C ILE A 266 -15.33 -24.01 4.50
N ALA A 267 -15.19 -25.34 4.38
CA ALA A 267 -16.33 -26.24 4.23
C ALA A 267 -17.28 -26.23 5.45
N GLY A 268 -16.74 -25.94 6.64
CA GLY A 268 -17.49 -25.79 7.88
C GLY A 268 -18.34 -24.52 7.96
N LEU A 269 -18.13 -23.53 7.08
CA LEU A 269 -18.89 -22.28 7.05
C LEU A 269 -20.28 -22.47 6.42
N GLY A 270 -21.22 -21.58 6.79
CA GLY A 270 -22.51 -21.43 6.10
C GLY A 270 -22.39 -20.97 4.65
N GLU A 271 -23.51 -20.68 4.01
CA GLU A 271 -23.53 -20.05 2.67
C GLU A 271 -22.93 -18.64 2.73
N THR A 272 -23.26 -17.90 3.79
CA THR A 272 -22.64 -16.61 4.14
C THR A 272 -22.14 -16.64 5.57
N THR A 273 -21.13 -15.84 5.84
CA THR A 273 -20.52 -15.68 7.16
C THR A 273 -20.47 -14.17 7.46
N PRO A 274 -21.13 -13.72 8.55
CA PRO A 274 -21.01 -12.34 8.99
C PRO A 274 -19.60 -12.12 9.56
N VAL A 275 -18.92 -11.08 9.08
CA VAL A 275 -17.57 -10.74 9.51
C VAL A 275 -17.49 -9.24 9.80
N THR A 276 -17.00 -8.90 10.99
CA THR A 276 -16.80 -7.52 11.40
C THR A 276 -15.50 -6.97 10.80
N ALA A 277 -15.61 -5.90 10.04
CA ALA A 277 -14.46 -5.08 9.68
C ALA A 277 -14.42 -3.85 10.58
N SER A 278 -13.28 -3.60 11.20
CA SER A 278 -13.04 -2.45 12.09
C SER A 278 -11.66 -1.91 11.82
N VAL A 279 -11.55 -0.62 11.46
CA VAL A 279 -10.27 0.02 11.14
C VAL A 279 -10.16 1.38 11.82
N ARG A 280 -8.94 1.82 12.00
CA ARG A 280 -8.57 3.15 12.46
C ARG A 280 -7.87 3.87 11.31
N VAL A 281 -8.37 5.03 10.94
CA VAL A 281 -7.81 5.92 9.93
C VAL A 281 -7.18 7.11 10.63
N ASN A 282 -5.85 7.19 10.62
CA ASN A 282 -5.11 8.34 11.14
C ASN A 282 -4.72 9.24 9.96
N SER A 283 -5.00 10.53 10.09
CA SER A 283 -4.61 11.58 9.14
C SER A 283 -3.56 12.47 9.82
N ILE A 284 -2.32 12.40 9.36
CA ILE A 284 -1.15 13.02 10.00
C ILE A 284 -0.58 14.07 9.05
N PRO A 285 -0.63 15.37 9.40
CA PRO A 285 -0.02 16.43 8.58
C PRO A 285 1.51 16.33 8.63
N ALA A 286 2.17 16.74 7.54
CA ALA A 286 3.61 16.95 7.46
C ALA A 286 3.88 18.46 7.46
N ASP A 287 4.57 18.94 8.49
CA ASP A 287 4.93 20.36 8.67
C ASP A 287 6.21 20.75 7.89
#